data_5ff4a46f8750cf3c68bff7814b795189
#
_entry.id   5ff4a46f8750cf3c68bff7814b795189
#
_cell.length_a   1.000
_cell.length_b   1.000
_cell.length_c   1.000
_cell.angle_alpha   90.00
_cell.angle_beta   90.00
_cell.angle_gamma   90.00
#
_symmetry.space_group_name_H-M   'P 1'
#
loop_
_entity.id
_entity.type
_entity.pdbx_description
1 polymer ?
#
loop_
_entity_poly.entity_id
_entity_poly.type
_entity_poly.pdbx_seq_one_letter_code
_entity_poly.pdbx_strand_id
1 'polypeptide(L)'
;ALGLLLNTSAAHTVEDLGDAVDADIECTTIGDMKYVVVKGTGEVTTLILRGATKQTLDETERGFEDALGVVCVAYNTLKVVPGGGAAYLNSAINLRSRAAEIGGRAQMAIDAFADALESIPSTIAENAGHDPLDIVLALRNEHLSGNIDYGPNIEDGGTCSMKDANVWEPLSLVKQAIQSASEVTISILRIDDIIGKRGE
;
A
#
# COMPACT_ATOMS: atom_id res chain seq x y z
N ALA A 1 -16.33 -10.09 -15.93
CA ALA A 1 -16.21 -10.78 -14.64
C ALA A 1 -17.58 -11.27 -14.22
N LEU A 2 -17.73 -12.57 -14.01
CA LEU A 2 -18.93 -13.13 -13.41
C LEU A 2 -19.08 -12.51 -12.01
N GLY A 3 -20.17 -11.75 -11.78
CA GLY A 3 -20.50 -11.18 -10.50
C GLY A 3 -20.98 -12.23 -9.48
N LEU A 4 -20.18 -13.29 -9.31
CA LEU A 4 -20.50 -14.38 -8.39
C LEU A 4 -19.99 -14.02 -6.99
N LEU A 5 -20.89 -13.80 -6.04
CA LEU A 5 -20.55 -13.62 -4.64
C LEU A 5 -20.48 -14.97 -3.94
N LEU A 6 -19.28 -15.51 -3.73
CA LEU A 6 -19.07 -16.71 -2.94
C LEU A 6 -19.04 -16.34 -1.47
N ASN A 7 -20.13 -16.63 -0.75
CA ASN A 7 -20.20 -16.49 0.69
C ASN A 7 -19.96 -17.85 1.37
N THR A 8 -19.24 -17.89 2.48
CA THR A 8 -19.00 -19.08 3.29
C THR A 8 -20.21 -19.52 4.12
N SER A 9 -21.31 -18.77 4.08
CA SER A 9 -22.56 -19.09 4.73
C SER A 9 -23.31 -20.22 3.99
N ALA A 10 -23.92 -21.13 4.70
CA ALA A 10 -24.69 -22.26 4.14
C ALA A 10 -26.01 -21.86 3.46
N ALA A 11 -26.41 -20.60 3.53
CA ALA A 11 -27.63 -20.08 2.92
C ALA A 11 -27.27 -19.14 1.77
N HIS A 12 -27.28 -19.68 0.54
CA HIS A 12 -27.16 -18.89 -0.68
C HIS A 12 -28.54 -18.63 -1.29
N THR A 13 -28.76 -17.43 -1.77
CA THR A 13 -29.97 -17.04 -2.52
C THR A 13 -29.66 -16.90 -3.99
N VAL A 14 -30.68 -16.84 -4.85
CA VAL A 14 -30.51 -16.60 -6.29
C VAL A 14 -29.84 -15.23 -6.54
N GLU A 15 -30.06 -14.26 -5.65
CA GLU A 15 -29.45 -12.92 -5.72
C GLU A 15 -27.91 -12.96 -5.53
N ASP A 16 -27.40 -13.95 -4.80
CA ASP A 16 -25.96 -14.15 -4.59
C ASP A 16 -25.26 -14.62 -5.88
N LEU A 17 -26.02 -15.12 -6.88
CA LEU A 17 -25.48 -15.54 -8.16
C LEU A 17 -25.18 -14.36 -9.09
N GLY A 18 -25.76 -13.18 -8.86
CA GLY A 18 -25.57 -12.01 -9.70
C GLY A 18 -25.77 -12.31 -11.20
N ASP A 19 -24.84 -11.91 -12.03
CA ASP A 19 -24.87 -12.14 -13.49
C ASP A 19 -24.60 -13.59 -13.90
N ALA A 20 -24.36 -14.48 -12.94
CA ALA A 20 -24.07 -15.91 -13.21
C ALA A 20 -25.31 -16.80 -13.24
N VAL A 21 -26.51 -16.23 -13.20
CA VAL A 21 -27.80 -16.98 -13.18
C VAL A 21 -27.91 -17.97 -14.33
N ASP A 22 -27.41 -17.61 -15.51
CA ASP A 22 -27.43 -18.46 -16.72
C ASP A 22 -26.07 -19.13 -17.01
N ALA A 23 -25.15 -19.16 -16.04
CA ALA A 23 -23.86 -19.79 -16.22
C ALA A 23 -23.95 -21.31 -16.14
N ASP A 24 -23.24 -22.00 -17.03
CA ASP A 24 -23.11 -23.44 -17.02
C ASP A 24 -22.02 -23.85 -16.01
N ILE A 25 -22.38 -24.67 -15.03
CA ILE A 25 -21.48 -25.09 -13.97
C ILE A 25 -21.18 -26.58 -14.11
N GLU A 26 -19.94 -26.93 -14.31
CA GLU A 26 -19.47 -28.31 -14.46
C GLU A 26 -18.48 -28.66 -13.35
N CYS A 27 -18.70 -29.79 -12.68
CA CYS A 27 -17.73 -30.36 -11.76
C CYS A 27 -16.86 -31.38 -12.48
N THR A 28 -15.56 -31.12 -12.59
CA THR A 28 -14.61 -32.04 -13.22
C THR A 28 -13.51 -32.43 -12.25
N THR A 29 -12.90 -33.60 -12.48
CA THR A 29 -11.76 -34.08 -11.70
C THR A 29 -10.55 -34.17 -12.60
N ILE A 30 -9.46 -33.49 -12.24
CA ILE A 30 -8.18 -33.53 -12.96
C ILE A 30 -7.13 -34.07 -11.99
N GLY A 31 -6.65 -35.28 -12.24
CA GLY A 31 -5.84 -36.02 -11.28
C GLY A 31 -6.64 -36.35 -10.01
N ASP A 32 -6.10 -36.00 -8.85
CA ASP A 32 -6.76 -36.22 -7.53
C ASP A 32 -7.56 -35.00 -7.04
N MET A 33 -7.61 -33.93 -7.81
CA MET A 33 -8.28 -32.69 -7.41
C MET A 33 -9.60 -32.49 -8.16
N LYS A 34 -10.61 -32.02 -7.42
CA LYS A 34 -11.92 -31.65 -7.96
C LYS A 34 -11.96 -30.16 -8.27
N TYR A 35 -12.41 -29.83 -9.45
CA TYR A 35 -12.59 -28.45 -9.93
C TYR A 35 -14.05 -28.19 -10.25
N VAL A 36 -14.48 -26.98 -9.93
CA VAL A 36 -15.75 -26.43 -10.38
C VAL A 36 -15.45 -25.48 -11.52
N VAL A 37 -15.90 -25.80 -12.71
CA VAL A 37 -15.73 -24.98 -13.91
C VAL A 37 -17.03 -24.24 -14.17
N VAL A 38 -16.96 -22.91 -14.16
CA VAL A 38 -18.10 -22.03 -14.47
C VAL A 38 -17.90 -21.50 -15.88
N LYS A 39 -18.78 -21.89 -16.82
CA LYS A 39 -18.77 -21.41 -18.19
C LYS A 39 -19.72 -20.22 -18.28
N GLY A 40 -19.21 -19.06 -18.64
CA GLY A 40 -19.98 -17.82 -18.78
C GLY A 40 -19.51 -17.00 -19.97
N THR A 41 -20.23 -15.95 -20.29
CA THR A 41 -19.94 -15.02 -21.39
C THR A 41 -18.89 -13.94 -21.04
N GLY A 42 -18.39 -13.95 -19.80
CA GLY A 42 -17.39 -12.99 -19.33
C GLY A 42 -15.99 -13.25 -19.89
N GLU A 43 -15.23 -12.19 -20.09
CA GLU A 43 -13.81 -12.31 -20.40
C GLU A 43 -13.04 -12.71 -19.15
N VAL A 44 -12.48 -13.92 -19.13
CA VAL A 44 -11.65 -14.44 -18.04
C VAL A 44 -10.24 -14.66 -18.57
N THR A 45 -9.27 -14.10 -17.88
CA THR A 45 -7.85 -14.34 -18.16
C THR A 45 -7.26 -15.20 -17.05
N THR A 46 -6.62 -16.31 -17.43
CA THR A 46 -5.92 -17.18 -16.47
C THR A 46 -4.42 -16.92 -16.57
N LEU A 47 -3.80 -16.58 -15.43
CA LEU A 47 -2.37 -16.43 -15.30
C LEU A 47 -1.78 -17.68 -14.65
N ILE A 48 -0.82 -18.32 -15.32
CA ILE A 48 -0.11 -19.48 -14.78
C ILE A 48 1.26 -19.03 -14.30
N LEU A 49 1.45 -19.03 -12.97
CA LEU A 49 2.75 -18.77 -12.35
C LEU A 49 3.57 -20.07 -12.29
N ARG A 50 4.87 -19.95 -12.60
CA ARG A 50 5.80 -21.08 -12.55
C ARG A 50 7.02 -20.69 -11.71
N GLY A 51 7.47 -21.61 -10.86
CA GLY A 51 8.65 -21.42 -10.00
C GLY A 51 9.27 -22.74 -9.62
N ALA A 52 10.54 -22.71 -9.22
CA ALA A 52 11.28 -23.90 -8.85
C ALA A 52 10.87 -24.48 -7.48
N THR A 53 10.39 -23.63 -6.57
CA THR A 53 9.95 -24.00 -5.23
C THR A 53 8.59 -23.41 -4.91
N LYS A 54 7.88 -24.03 -3.96
CA LYS A 54 6.61 -23.51 -3.48
C LYS A 54 6.76 -22.09 -2.90
N GLN A 55 7.82 -21.85 -2.14
CA GLN A 55 8.09 -20.55 -1.53
C GLN A 55 8.25 -19.43 -2.59
N THR A 56 8.96 -19.73 -3.68
CA THR A 56 9.09 -18.78 -4.81
C THR A 56 7.74 -18.52 -5.48
N LEU A 57 6.90 -19.56 -5.61
CA LEU A 57 5.56 -19.40 -6.19
C LEU A 57 4.66 -18.54 -5.29
N ASP A 58 4.62 -18.83 -4.01
CA ASP A 58 3.81 -18.09 -3.02
C ASP A 58 4.20 -16.59 -2.99
N GLU A 59 5.51 -16.29 -3.11
CA GLU A 59 6.02 -14.91 -3.15
C GLU A 59 5.67 -14.22 -4.48
N THR A 60 5.78 -14.94 -5.58
CA THR A 60 5.40 -14.41 -6.92
C THR A 60 3.91 -14.13 -7.01
N GLU A 61 3.08 -15.02 -6.46
CA GLU A 61 1.62 -14.85 -6.38
C GLU A 61 1.26 -13.59 -5.60
N ARG A 62 1.82 -13.42 -4.39
CA ARG A 62 1.61 -12.24 -3.56
C ARG A 62 2.03 -10.95 -4.25
N GLY A 63 3.24 -10.93 -4.85
CA GLY A 63 3.73 -9.76 -5.56
C GLY A 63 2.86 -9.41 -6.78
N PHE A 64 2.33 -10.41 -7.46
CA PHE A 64 1.40 -10.19 -8.58
C PHE A 64 0.05 -9.64 -8.11
N GLU A 65 -0.52 -10.19 -7.03
CA GLU A 65 -1.78 -9.71 -6.45
C GLU A 65 -1.65 -8.25 -5.99
N ASP A 66 -0.56 -7.91 -5.31
CA ASP A 66 -0.28 -6.54 -4.87
C ASP A 66 -0.14 -5.58 -6.05
N ALA A 67 0.60 -5.96 -7.09
CA ALA A 67 0.78 -5.15 -8.29
C ALA A 67 -0.56 -4.94 -9.03
N LEU A 68 -1.35 -6.01 -9.18
CA LEU A 68 -2.67 -5.93 -9.82
C LEU A 68 -3.61 -5.03 -9.01
N GLY A 69 -3.61 -5.17 -7.68
CA GLY A 69 -4.39 -4.33 -6.78
C GLY A 69 -4.08 -2.84 -6.94
N VAL A 70 -2.78 -2.49 -6.97
CA VAL A 70 -2.33 -1.10 -7.19
C VAL A 70 -2.78 -0.56 -8.54
N VAL A 71 -2.64 -1.35 -9.62
CA VAL A 71 -3.09 -0.95 -10.97
C VAL A 71 -4.61 -0.74 -11.01
N CYS A 72 -5.40 -1.63 -10.40
CA CYS A 72 -6.85 -1.49 -10.32
C CYS A 72 -7.25 -0.21 -9.57
N VAL A 73 -6.59 0.10 -8.45
CA VAL A 73 -6.84 1.33 -7.67
C VAL A 73 -6.47 2.56 -8.49
N ALA A 74 -5.31 2.56 -9.15
CA ALA A 74 -4.86 3.66 -10.00
C ALA A 74 -5.82 3.90 -11.18
N TYR A 75 -6.28 2.83 -11.82
CA TYR A 75 -7.25 2.88 -12.91
C TYR A 75 -8.60 3.49 -12.48
N ASN A 76 -9.10 3.10 -11.31
CA ASN A 76 -10.39 3.59 -10.80
C ASN A 76 -10.31 5.04 -10.30
N THR A 77 -9.18 5.46 -9.73
CA THR A 77 -9.04 6.80 -9.12
C THR A 77 -8.46 7.83 -10.07
N LEU A 78 -7.74 7.41 -11.11
CA LEU A 78 -7.05 8.24 -12.11
C LEU A 78 -6.13 9.32 -11.50
N LYS A 79 -5.62 9.08 -10.30
CA LYS A 79 -4.73 10.00 -9.58
C LYS A 79 -3.55 9.25 -8.99
N VAL A 80 -2.36 9.64 -9.41
CA VAL A 80 -1.09 9.11 -8.92
C VAL A 80 -0.20 10.22 -8.38
N VAL A 81 0.72 9.85 -7.51
CA VAL A 81 1.77 10.73 -6.96
C VAL A 81 3.12 10.03 -7.12
N PRO A 82 4.24 10.76 -7.09
CA PRO A 82 5.56 10.14 -7.05
C PRO A 82 5.69 9.22 -5.83
N GLY A 83 6.19 8.01 -6.06
CA GLY A 83 6.41 7.00 -5.02
C GLY A 83 7.73 7.21 -4.26
N GLY A 84 8.27 6.12 -3.71
CA GLY A 84 9.55 6.16 -2.98
C GLY A 84 9.53 7.05 -1.74
N GLY A 85 8.37 7.33 -1.17
CA GLY A 85 8.23 8.21 -0.01
C GLY A 85 8.24 9.71 -0.34
N ALA A 86 8.37 10.12 -1.61
CA ALA A 86 8.44 11.52 -2.01
C ALA A 86 7.20 12.33 -1.58
N ALA A 87 5.99 11.76 -1.76
CA ALA A 87 4.75 12.41 -1.35
C ALA A 87 4.66 12.63 0.17
N TYR A 88 5.17 11.69 0.96
CA TYR A 88 5.22 11.77 2.43
C TYR A 88 6.22 12.84 2.88
N LEU A 89 7.43 12.86 2.30
CA LEU A 89 8.45 13.85 2.60
C LEU A 89 8.01 15.27 2.26
N ASN A 90 7.41 15.47 1.09
CA ASN A 90 6.85 16.77 0.71
C ASN A 90 5.77 17.23 1.70
N SER A 91 4.92 16.30 2.15
CA SER A 91 3.91 16.58 3.17
C SER A 91 4.55 16.97 4.51
N ALA A 92 5.62 16.29 4.93
CA ALA A 92 6.36 16.59 6.15
C ALA A 92 6.98 17.99 6.13
N ILE A 93 7.61 18.38 5.02
CA ILE A 93 8.19 19.72 4.84
C ILE A 93 7.12 20.81 4.95
N ASN A 94 5.99 20.62 4.27
CA ASN A 94 4.86 21.55 4.33
C ASN A 94 4.26 21.65 5.74
N LEU A 95 4.19 20.54 6.48
CA LEU A 95 3.71 20.53 7.86
C LEU A 95 4.64 21.31 8.79
N ARG A 96 5.96 21.14 8.68
CA ARG A 96 6.93 21.90 9.48
C ARG A 96 6.86 23.41 9.21
N SER A 97 6.67 23.80 7.96
CA SER A 97 6.45 25.21 7.62
C SER A 97 5.24 25.79 8.36
N ARG A 98 4.11 25.07 8.36
CA ARG A 98 2.89 25.46 9.09
C ARG A 98 3.03 25.36 10.59
N ALA A 99 3.79 24.40 11.12
CA ALA A 99 4.04 24.24 12.54
C ALA A 99 4.70 25.48 13.13
N ALA A 100 5.66 26.06 12.42
CA ALA A 100 6.33 27.30 12.82
C ALA A 100 5.39 28.50 12.95
N GLU A 101 4.33 28.57 12.13
CA GLU A 101 3.31 29.62 12.19
C GLU A 101 2.37 29.46 13.41
N ILE A 102 2.07 28.20 13.80
CA ILE A 102 1.15 27.90 14.90
C ILE A 102 1.83 28.08 16.26
N GLY A 103 3.05 27.60 16.41
CA GLY A 103 3.84 27.72 17.62
C GLY A 103 3.32 26.87 18.81
N GLY A 104 4.02 26.96 19.92
CA GLY A 104 3.61 26.36 21.20
C GLY A 104 3.61 24.82 21.20
N ARG A 105 2.74 24.22 22.04
CA ARG A 105 2.67 22.76 22.19
C ARG A 105 2.15 22.06 20.93
N ALA A 106 1.30 22.72 20.17
CA ALA A 106 0.78 22.19 18.92
C ALA A 106 1.88 22.04 17.87
N GLN A 107 2.84 22.96 17.82
CA GLN A 107 4.01 22.85 16.97
C GLN A 107 4.76 21.53 17.21
N MET A 108 5.03 21.18 18.46
CA MET A 108 5.75 19.95 18.82
C MET A 108 5.03 18.68 18.31
N ALA A 109 3.69 18.67 18.38
CA ALA A 109 2.91 17.54 17.90
C ALA A 109 2.95 17.44 16.36
N ILE A 110 2.92 18.59 15.67
CA ILE A 110 3.01 18.64 14.21
C ILE A 110 4.42 18.23 13.74
N ASP A 111 5.46 18.67 14.44
CA ASP A 111 6.85 18.28 14.14
C ASP A 111 7.05 16.77 14.32
N ALA A 112 6.53 16.18 15.40
CA ALA A 112 6.57 14.73 15.61
C ALA A 112 5.80 13.95 14.52
N PHE A 113 4.69 14.48 14.04
CA PHE A 113 3.96 13.88 12.92
C PHE A 113 4.74 13.98 11.60
N ALA A 114 5.41 15.11 11.38
CA ALA A 114 6.28 15.29 10.22
C ALA A 114 7.48 14.32 10.26
N ASP A 115 8.07 14.10 11.45
CA ASP A 115 9.14 13.10 11.64
C ASP A 115 8.65 11.69 11.29
N ALA A 116 7.42 11.35 11.68
CA ALA A 116 6.82 10.06 11.34
C ALA A 116 6.62 9.88 9.82
N LEU A 117 6.25 10.93 9.09
CA LEU A 117 6.16 10.88 7.63
C LEU A 117 7.53 10.72 6.96
N GLU A 118 8.56 11.35 7.50
CA GLU A 118 9.93 11.22 6.99
C GLU A 118 10.57 9.86 7.29
N SER A 119 10.05 9.11 8.26
CA SER A 119 10.52 7.76 8.53
C SER A 119 10.30 6.82 7.33
N ILE A 120 9.34 7.12 6.44
CA ILE A 120 9.04 6.28 5.28
C ILE A 120 10.20 6.26 4.28
N PRO A 121 10.65 7.38 3.69
CA PRO A 121 11.83 7.38 2.81
C PRO A 121 13.11 6.98 3.55
N SER A 122 13.23 7.27 4.85
CA SER A 122 14.33 6.84 5.70
C SER A 122 14.43 5.31 5.76
N THR A 123 13.31 4.63 6.03
CA THR A 123 13.26 3.15 6.09
C THR A 123 13.51 2.51 4.72
N ILE A 124 13.08 3.14 3.63
CA ILE A 124 13.38 2.66 2.27
C ILE A 124 14.90 2.68 2.04
N ALA A 125 15.57 3.78 2.43
CA ALA A 125 17.02 3.91 2.31
C ALA A 125 17.76 2.87 3.17
N GLU A 126 17.33 2.68 4.42
CA GLU A 126 17.90 1.69 5.34
C GLU A 126 17.75 0.25 4.81
N ASN A 127 16.56 -0.10 4.31
CA ASN A 127 16.31 -1.42 3.72
C ASN A 127 17.14 -1.68 2.44
N ALA A 128 17.51 -0.63 1.72
CA ALA A 128 18.42 -0.70 0.59
C ALA A 128 19.90 -0.80 1.01
N GLY A 129 20.21 -0.70 2.30
CA GLY A 129 21.57 -0.78 2.85
C GLY A 129 22.35 0.53 2.83
N HIS A 130 21.66 1.65 2.67
CA HIS A 130 22.27 2.99 2.64
C HIS A 130 22.09 3.74 3.96
N ASP A 131 22.90 4.79 4.19
CA ASP A 131 22.75 5.63 5.37
C ASP A 131 21.43 6.46 5.25
N PRO A 132 20.44 6.20 6.11
CA PRO A 132 19.14 6.87 6.01
C PRO A 132 19.22 8.36 6.31
N LEU A 133 20.16 8.81 7.16
CA LEU A 133 20.31 10.20 7.54
C LEU A 133 20.80 11.03 6.36
N ASP A 134 21.85 10.60 5.69
CA ASP A 134 22.42 11.29 4.55
C ASP A 134 21.42 11.42 3.42
N ILE A 135 20.66 10.35 3.14
CA ILE A 135 19.64 10.35 2.09
C ILE A 135 18.48 11.29 2.42
N VAL A 136 17.95 11.25 3.65
CA VAL A 136 16.86 12.15 4.05
C VAL A 136 17.27 13.60 4.00
N LEU A 137 18.51 13.93 4.41
CA LEU A 137 19.04 15.29 4.32
C LEU A 137 19.17 15.76 2.85
N ALA A 138 19.67 14.88 1.98
CA ALA A 138 19.75 15.17 0.55
C ALA A 138 18.37 15.38 -0.07
N LEU A 139 17.40 14.51 0.25
CA LEU A 139 16.02 14.63 -0.22
C LEU A 139 15.34 15.90 0.26
N ARG A 140 15.55 16.32 1.52
CA ARG A 140 15.03 17.60 2.01
C ARG A 140 15.55 18.77 1.17
N ASN A 141 16.83 18.76 0.84
CA ASN A 141 17.44 19.82 0.01
C ASN A 141 16.83 19.83 -1.41
N GLU A 142 16.60 18.65 -2.00
CA GLU A 142 15.95 18.55 -3.31
C GLU A 142 14.53 19.10 -3.27
N HIS A 143 13.72 18.69 -2.30
CA HIS A 143 12.34 19.17 -2.17
C HIS A 143 12.25 20.66 -1.88
N LEU A 144 13.16 21.22 -1.08
CA LEU A 144 13.24 22.68 -0.83
C LEU A 144 13.67 23.44 -2.09
N SER A 145 14.43 22.81 -2.98
CA SER A 145 14.83 23.37 -4.28
C SER A 145 13.71 23.29 -5.34
N GLY A 146 12.58 22.64 -5.00
CA GLY A 146 11.42 22.52 -5.88
C GLY A 146 11.28 21.15 -6.57
N ASN A 147 12.22 20.22 -6.36
CA ASN A 147 12.22 18.89 -6.93
C ASN A 147 11.37 17.94 -6.06
N ILE A 148 10.06 18.16 -6.00
CA ILE A 148 9.13 17.47 -5.10
C ILE A 148 8.84 16.01 -5.46
N ASP A 149 9.33 15.53 -6.58
CA ASP A 149 9.21 14.17 -7.09
C ASP A 149 10.44 13.30 -6.80
N TYR A 150 11.44 13.84 -6.08
CA TYR A 150 12.64 13.10 -5.72
C TYR A 150 12.39 12.17 -4.54
N GLY A 151 12.91 10.94 -4.65
CA GLY A 151 12.94 9.91 -3.64
C GLY A 151 14.32 9.25 -3.53
N PRO A 152 14.50 8.29 -2.61
CA PRO A 152 15.77 7.59 -2.45
C PRO A 152 16.08 6.73 -3.68
N ASN A 153 17.31 6.84 -4.18
CA ASN A 153 17.83 5.91 -5.17
C ASN A 153 18.36 4.67 -4.45
N ILE A 154 17.66 3.56 -4.60
CA ILE A 154 18.01 2.30 -3.92
C ILE A 154 19.23 1.61 -4.52
N GLU A 155 19.63 1.96 -5.75
CA GLU A 155 20.79 1.34 -6.43
C GLU A 155 22.10 2.01 -6.03
N ASP A 156 22.15 3.34 -6.05
CA ASP A 156 23.37 4.11 -5.88
C ASP A 156 23.50 4.78 -4.50
N GLY A 157 22.46 4.75 -3.67
CA GLY A 157 22.47 5.37 -2.34
C GLY A 157 22.40 6.90 -2.36
N GLY A 158 21.80 7.45 -3.41
CA GLY A 158 21.55 8.89 -3.56
C GLY A 158 20.09 9.25 -3.64
N THR A 159 19.79 10.30 -4.39
CA THR A 159 18.44 10.77 -4.68
C THR A 159 18.17 10.72 -6.18
N CYS A 160 16.96 10.40 -6.59
CA CYS A 160 16.56 10.44 -8.00
C CYS A 160 15.10 10.84 -8.17
N SER A 161 14.74 11.32 -9.36
CA SER A 161 13.36 11.59 -9.71
C SER A 161 12.58 10.28 -9.80
N MET A 162 11.58 10.11 -8.95
CA MET A 162 10.68 8.96 -8.97
C MET A 162 9.84 8.92 -10.25
N LYS A 163 9.58 10.09 -10.81
CA LYS A 163 8.88 10.24 -12.09
C LYS A 163 9.71 9.64 -13.24
N ASP A 164 10.99 9.95 -13.31
CA ASP A 164 11.89 9.44 -14.36
C ASP A 164 12.20 7.95 -14.16
N ALA A 165 12.22 7.51 -12.90
CA ALA A 165 12.33 6.10 -12.51
C ALA A 165 11.03 5.31 -12.72
N ASN A 166 9.92 5.94 -13.15
CA ASN A 166 8.59 5.35 -13.30
C ASN A 166 8.04 4.72 -12.01
N VAL A 167 8.38 5.28 -10.85
CA VAL A 167 7.88 4.84 -9.54
C VAL A 167 6.71 5.71 -9.12
N TRP A 168 5.51 5.17 -9.22
CA TRP A 168 4.25 5.87 -8.95
C TRP A 168 3.43 5.15 -7.90
N GLU A 169 2.70 5.92 -7.08
CA GLU A 169 1.75 5.41 -6.10
C GLU A 169 0.36 6.01 -6.34
N PRO A 170 -0.73 5.25 -6.14
CA PRO A 170 -2.07 5.82 -6.15
C PRO A 170 -2.24 6.83 -5.01
N LEU A 171 -2.74 8.02 -5.31
CA LEU A 171 -2.97 9.06 -4.30
C LEU A 171 -3.92 8.58 -3.18
N SER A 172 -4.90 7.74 -3.51
CA SER A 172 -5.84 7.18 -2.55
C SER A 172 -5.14 6.28 -1.52
N LEU A 173 -4.13 5.52 -1.95
CA LEU A 173 -3.33 4.65 -1.07
C LEU A 173 -2.56 5.49 -0.04
N VAL A 174 -1.85 6.52 -0.50
CA VAL A 174 -1.09 7.44 0.38
C VAL A 174 -2.01 8.11 1.41
N LYS A 175 -3.18 8.61 0.97
CA LYS A 175 -4.16 9.21 1.87
C LYS A 175 -4.68 8.21 2.89
N GLN A 176 -5.05 7.01 2.46
CA GLN A 176 -5.58 5.98 3.34
C GLN A 176 -4.54 5.54 4.37
N ALA A 177 -3.28 5.39 3.97
CA ALA A 177 -2.20 5.03 4.88
C ALA A 177 -2.03 6.07 6.00
N ILE A 178 -1.97 7.36 5.64
CA ILE A 178 -1.85 8.45 6.62
C ILE A 178 -3.08 8.50 7.53
N GLN A 179 -4.27 8.38 6.98
CA GLN A 179 -5.52 8.43 7.74
C GLN A 179 -5.60 7.28 8.74
N SER A 180 -5.42 6.04 8.28
CA SER A 180 -5.50 4.86 9.15
C SER A 180 -4.44 4.87 10.26
N ALA A 181 -3.20 5.25 9.93
CA ALA A 181 -2.14 5.39 10.94
C ALA A 181 -2.49 6.45 11.99
N SER A 182 -3.06 7.58 11.56
CA SER A 182 -3.49 8.65 12.46
C SER A 182 -4.64 8.20 13.38
N GLU A 183 -5.64 7.50 12.85
CA GLU A 183 -6.78 6.98 13.61
C GLU A 183 -6.33 5.97 14.69
N VAL A 184 -5.43 5.04 14.32
CA VAL A 184 -4.86 4.08 15.28
C VAL A 184 -4.04 4.79 16.35
N THR A 185 -3.20 5.74 15.97
CA THR A 185 -2.40 6.53 16.92
C THR A 185 -3.28 7.30 17.90
N ILE A 186 -4.33 7.96 17.41
CA ILE A 186 -5.31 8.66 18.26
C ILE A 186 -5.99 7.69 19.22
N SER A 187 -6.34 6.48 18.75
CA SER A 187 -6.95 5.47 19.60
C SER A 187 -6.02 5.01 20.73
N ILE A 188 -4.74 4.83 20.42
CA ILE A 188 -3.72 4.49 21.44
C ILE A 188 -3.52 5.64 22.45
N LEU A 189 -3.43 6.88 21.96
CA LEU A 189 -3.25 8.06 22.83
C LEU A 189 -4.44 8.34 23.76
N ARG A 190 -5.62 7.76 23.49
CA ARG A 190 -6.82 7.86 24.34
C ARG A 190 -6.85 6.83 25.47
N ILE A 191 -5.88 5.93 25.54
CA ILE A 191 -5.79 4.91 26.59
C ILE A 191 -5.17 5.57 27.81
N ASP A 192 -5.96 5.71 28.89
CA ASP A 192 -5.51 6.33 30.14
C ASP A 192 -4.82 5.34 31.06
N ASP A 193 -5.23 4.05 31.06
CA ASP A 193 -4.69 3.03 31.96
C ASP A 193 -4.73 1.63 31.33
N ILE A 194 -3.77 0.77 31.68
CA ILE A 194 -3.70 -0.63 31.25
C ILE A 194 -3.68 -1.52 32.50
N ILE A 195 -4.78 -2.24 32.72
CA ILE A 195 -4.89 -3.19 33.82
C ILE A 195 -4.37 -4.57 33.35
N GLY A 196 -3.17 -4.92 33.74
CA GLY A 196 -2.58 -6.24 33.52
C GLY A 196 -2.96 -7.20 34.64
N LYS A 197 -3.44 -8.41 34.30
CA LYS A 197 -3.58 -9.50 35.28
C LYS A 197 -2.16 -10.00 35.61
N ARG A 198 -1.71 -9.88 36.87
CA ARG A 198 -0.48 -10.54 37.34
C ARG A 198 -0.69 -12.05 37.14
N GLY A 199 0.12 -12.67 36.32
CA GLY A 199 0.16 -14.12 36.21
C GLY A 199 0.57 -14.72 37.57
N GLU A 200 -0.19 -15.70 38.02
CA GLU A 200 0.20 -16.61 39.08
C GLU A 200 1.31 -17.53 38.59
#